data_774617a8861b1e6675b971ff54699bc6
#
_entry.id   774617a8861b1e6675b971ff54699bc6
#
_cell.length_a   1.000
_cell.length_b   1.000
_cell.length_c   1.000
_cell.angle_alpha   90.00
_cell.angle_beta   90.00
_cell.angle_gamma   90.00
#
_symmetry.space_group_name_H-M   'P 1'
#
loop_
_entity.id
_entity.type
_entity.pdbx_description
1 polymer ?
#
loop_
_entity_poly.entity_id
_entity_poly.type
_entity_poly.pdbx_seq_one_letter_code
_entity_poly.pdbx_strand_id
1 'polypeptide(L)'
;MTVLGDVVALLDARYPPSWAESWDRVGLVLGDPDARVDTVLFVVDCVPETVEEAVAVGAQMVVAHHPLLLRGVSTLAPTTYKGRIVHRLIRAGIGLFTAHTNADVADPGVSDALAARLGLHDVRPIRPSLDDPRRGTGRVGKLPSPVSAAALVELAARALPPTAWGVRGTGDADRVIETVAVCGGAGDPYLADATRAGADAYLTADLRHHPASEHVSDGGPVLLDAAHWATERPWLDAVAAEVAAALPVRTVVSDLDTDPWTLHASSTLGASGER
;
A
#
# COMPACT_ATOMS: atom_id res chain seq x y z
N MET A 1 21.61 18.95 -12.81
CA MET A 1 21.16 17.79 -13.61
C MET A 1 21.03 16.65 -12.63
N THR A 2 19.86 16.06 -12.49
CA THR A 2 19.60 14.97 -11.53
C THR A 2 19.99 13.65 -12.18
N VAL A 3 20.67 12.79 -11.43
CA VAL A 3 20.96 11.41 -11.81
C VAL A 3 20.14 10.42 -10.97
N LEU A 4 20.05 9.18 -11.43
CA LEU A 4 19.28 8.13 -10.75
C LEU A 4 19.75 7.94 -9.29
N GLY A 5 21.06 8.02 -9.06
CA GLY A 5 21.67 7.96 -7.73
C GLY A 5 21.19 9.04 -6.77
N ASP A 6 20.85 10.25 -7.26
CA ASP A 6 20.30 11.32 -6.42
C ASP A 6 18.92 10.95 -5.88
N VAL A 7 18.06 10.34 -6.75
CA VAL A 7 16.73 9.86 -6.35
C VAL A 7 16.85 8.70 -5.37
N VAL A 8 17.75 7.75 -5.63
CA VAL A 8 18.04 6.62 -4.71
C VAL A 8 18.49 7.14 -3.35
N ALA A 9 19.45 8.08 -3.31
CA ALA A 9 19.95 8.62 -2.04
C ALA A 9 18.84 9.32 -1.23
N LEU A 10 17.96 10.06 -1.91
CA LEU A 10 16.79 10.69 -1.28
C LEU A 10 15.83 9.64 -0.68
N LEU A 11 15.48 8.61 -1.48
CA LEU A 11 14.57 7.55 -1.04
C LEU A 11 15.16 6.68 0.06
N ASP A 12 16.45 6.33 0.00
CA ASP A 12 17.14 5.58 1.05
C ASP A 12 17.28 6.39 2.35
N ALA A 13 17.42 7.71 2.27
CA ALA A 13 17.40 8.58 3.45
C ALA A 13 16.01 8.66 4.08
N ARG A 14 14.94 8.63 3.26
CA ARG A 14 13.55 8.71 3.69
C ARG A 14 13.01 7.38 4.19
N TYR A 15 13.40 6.30 3.55
CA TYR A 15 13.02 4.92 3.81
C TYR A 15 14.26 4.04 3.93
N PRO A 16 15.07 4.18 5.00
CA PRO A 16 16.30 3.42 5.16
C PRO A 16 16.09 1.92 4.97
N PRO A 17 16.93 1.23 4.18
CA PRO A 17 16.84 -0.22 3.99
C PRO A 17 16.91 -1.02 5.29
N SER A 18 17.54 -0.47 6.34
CA SER A 18 17.61 -1.09 7.67
C SER A 18 16.28 -1.17 8.41
N TRP A 19 15.25 -0.47 7.94
CA TRP A 19 13.89 -0.54 8.50
C TRP A 19 13.06 -1.66 7.89
N ALA A 20 13.51 -2.23 6.76
CA ALA A 20 12.80 -3.30 6.09
C ALA A 20 12.83 -4.60 6.91
N GLU A 21 11.77 -5.39 6.76
CA GLU A 21 11.72 -6.74 7.31
C GLU A 21 12.84 -7.60 6.72
N SER A 22 13.38 -8.54 7.50
CA SER A 22 14.55 -9.34 7.12
C SER A 22 14.37 -10.20 5.86
N TRP A 23 13.13 -10.54 5.53
CA TRP A 23 12.75 -11.29 4.34
C TRP A 23 12.56 -10.42 3.10
N ASP A 24 12.48 -9.09 3.27
CA ASP A 24 12.16 -8.14 2.21
C ASP A 24 13.34 -7.84 1.27
N ARG A 25 13.06 -7.16 0.14
CA ARG A 25 14.05 -6.77 -0.87
C ARG A 25 13.73 -5.36 -1.37
N VAL A 26 14.34 -4.37 -0.73
CA VAL A 26 14.15 -2.94 -0.99
C VAL A 26 15.39 -2.29 -1.59
N GLY A 27 15.27 -1.06 -2.06
CA GLY A 27 16.35 -0.26 -2.63
C GLY A 27 16.41 -0.36 -4.16
N LEU A 28 17.57 0.00 -4.74
CA LEU A 28 17.78 -0.04 -6.19
C LEU A 28 17.86 -1.49 -6.69
N VAL A 29 16.90 -1.87 -7.53
CA VAL A 29 16.81 -3.23 -8.12
C VAL A 29 17.58 -3.33 -9.43
N LEU A 30 17.48 -2.31 -10.28
CA LEU A 30 18.22 -2.18 -11.54
C LEU A 30 18.30 -0.71 -11.97
N GLY A 31 19.29 -0.39 -12.78
CA GLY A 31 19.56 0.97 -13.29
C GLY A 31 20.99 1.38 -13.03
N ASP A 32 21.46 2.32 -13.86
CA ASP A 32 22.78 2.95 -13.70
C ASP A 32 22.63 4.18 -12.80
N PRO A 33 23.29 4.24 -11.63
CA PRO A 33 23.21 5.39 -10.74
C PRO A 33 23.61 6.72 -11.39
N ASP A 34 24.49 6.70 -12.39
CA ASP A 34 24.97 7.90 -13.10
C ASP A 34 24.04 8.31 -14.26
N ALA A 35 23.01 7.50 -14.58
CA ALA A 35 22.06 7.83 -15.63
C ALA A 35 21.22 9.05 -15.27
N ARG A 36 21.03 9.96 -16.24
CA ARG A 36 20.19 11.15 -16.08
C ARG A 36 18.72 10.77 -15.85
N VAL A 37 18.09 11.46 -14.91
CA VAL A 37 16.67 11.34 -14.61
C VAL A 37 15.98 12.70 -14.71
N ASP A 38 14.98 12.79 -15.59
CA ASP A 38 14.10 13.95 -15.73
C ASP A 38 12.66 13.63 -15.28
N THR A 39 12.26 12.36 -15.37
CA THR A 39 10.90 11.90 -15.02
C THR A 39 10.97 10.59 -14.21
N VAL A 40 10.23 10.54 -13.10
CA VAL A 40 10.06 9.37 -12.22
C VAL A 40 8.59 8.97 -12.21
N LEU A 41 8.29 7.70 -12.45
CA LEU A 41 6.95 7.12 -12.29
C LEU A 41 6.85 6.36 -10.97
N PHE A 42 5.79 6.60 -10.22
CA PHE A 42 5.47 5.92 -8.96
C PHE A 42 4.32 4.94 -9.16
N VAL A 43 4.51 3.69 -8.74
CA VAL A 43 3.55 2.59 -8.91
C VAL A 43 3.43 1.75 -7.64
N VAL A 44 2.30 1.08 -7.41
CA VAL A 44 2.25 0.03 -6.38
C VAL A 44 3.01 -1.18 -6.90
N ASP A 45 2.64 -1.69 -8.07
CA ASP A 45 3.20 -2.90 -8.66
C ASP A 45 4.03 -2.62 -9.91
N CYS A 46 5.21 -3.24 -10.01
CA CYS A 46 5.99 -3.29 -11.24
C CYS A 46 5.50 -4.47 -12.12
N VAL A 47 4.44 -4.22 -12.88
CA VAL A 47 3.80 -5.16 -13.81
C VAL A 47 4.01 -4.71 -15.26
N PRO A 48 3.73 -5.55 -16.28
CA PRO A 48 3.92 -5.15 -17.69
C PRO A 48 3.21 -3.85 -18.04
N GLU A 49 2.00 -3.63 -17.53
CA GLU A 49 1.16 -2.47 -17.81
C GLU A 49 1.81 -1.18 -17.26
N THR A 50 2.31 -1.17 -16.03
CA THR A 50 2.99 -0.03 -15.43
C THR A 50 4.37 0.22 -16.06
N VAL A 51 5.04 -0.82 -16.57
CA VAL A 51 6.29 -0.66 -17.34
C VAL A 51 6.02 0.01 -18.69
N GLU A 52 4.95 -0.36 -19.40
CA GLU A 52 4.57 0.31 -20.65
C GLU A 52 4.10 1.76 -20.38
N GLU A 53 3.43 2.02 -19.26
CA GLU A 53 3.13 3.39 -18.82
C GLU A 53 4.44 4.19 -18.60
N ALA A 54 5.43 3.61 -17.92
CA ALA A 54 6.73 4.27 -17.71
C ALA A 54 7.39 4.67 -19.03
N VAL A 55 7.33 3.79 -20.04
CA VAL A 55 7.84 4.08 -21.39
C VAL A 55 7.03 5.19 -22.04
N ALA A 56 5.70 5.14 -21.96
CA ALA A 56 4.80 6.10 -22.59
C ALA A 56 4.96 7.53 -22.02
N VAL A 57 5.18 7.66 -20.69
CA VAL A 57 5.39 8.96 -20.05
C VAL A 57 6.84 9.46 -20.15
N GLY A 58 7.74 8.63 -20.69
CA GLY A 58 9.16 8.95 -20.84
C GLY A 58 9.91 8.96 -19.51
N ALA A 59 9.56 8.07 -18.57
CA ALA A 59 10.24 7.94 -17.30
C ALA A 59 11.62 7.28 -17.47
N GLN A 60 12.61 7.71 -16.69
CA GLN A 60 13.92 7.06 -16.57
C GLN A 60 14.02 6.23 -15.30
N MET A 61 13.05 6.35 -14.39
CA MET A 61 13.00 5.58 -13.16
C MET A 61 11.56 5.24 -12.79
N VAL A 62 11.35 4.00 -12.35
CA VAL A 62 10.13 3.54 -11.67
C VAL A 62 10.46 3.37 -10.19
N VAL A 63 9.65 3.95 -9.33
CA VAL A 63 9.61 3.70 -7.89
C VAL A 63 8.38 2.86 -7.61
N ALA A 64 8.59 1.60 -7.24
CA ALA A 64 7.54 0.65 -6.94
C ALA A 64 7.43 0.41 -5.43
N HIS A 65 6.21 0.23 -4.93
CA HIS A 65 6.02 -0.25 -3.57
C HIS A 65 6.41 -1.72 -3.48
N HIS A 66 5.83 -2.56 -4.30
CA HIS A 66 6.09 -4.01 -4.26
C HIS A 66 7.39 -4.42 -4.94
N PRO A 67 8.21 -5.30 -4.31
CA PRO A 67 9.46 -5.79 -4.87
C PRO A 67 9.23 -6.82 -5.98
N LEU A 68 9.59 -6.49 -7.22
CA LEU A 68 9.54 -7.41 -8.35
C LEU A 68 10.32 -8.71 -8.07
N LEU A 69 11.47 -8.61 -7.41
CA LEU A 69 12.38 -9.72 -7.14
C LEU A 69 12.41 -10.14 -5.66
N LEU A 70 11.25 -10.07 -4.96
CA LEU A 70 11.12 -10.48 -3.56
C LEU A 70 11.67 -11.89 -3.31
N ARG A 71 11.35 -12.83 -4.18
CA ARG A 71 11.94 -14.18 -4.17
C ARG A 71 13.07 -14.24 -5.19
N GLY A 72 14.20 -14.85 -4.80
CA GLY A 72 15.33 -15.07 -5.69
C GLY A 72 14.91 -15.76 -6.98
N VAL A 73 15.56 -15.37 -8.09
CA VAL A 73 15.32 -15.94 -9.41
C VAL A 73 16.59 -16.61 -9.93
N SER A 74 16.44 -17.75 -10.59
CA SER A 74 17.56 -18.47 -11.24
C SER A 74 17.75 -18.08 -12.70
N THR A 75 16.81 -17.34 -13.28
CA THR A 75 16.90 -16.83 -14.65
C THR A 75 16.13 -15.54 -14.83
N LEU A 76 16.69 -14.64 -15.65
CA LEU A 76 16.02 -13.43 -16.13
C LEU A 76 15.70 -13.52 -17.63
N ALA A 77 15.73 -14.74 -18.22
CA ALA A 77 15.36 -14.92 -19.62
C ALA A 77 13.94 -14.36 -19.88
N PRO A 78 13.69 -13.71 -21.05
CA PRO A 78 12.40 -13.07 -21.34
C PRO A 78 11.28 -14.09 -21.62
N THR A 79 11.55 -15.37 -21.37
CA THR A 79 10.57 -16.46 -21.36
C THR A 79 9.76 -16.51 -20.07
N THR A 80 10.22 -15.84 -19.00
CA THR A 80 9.53 -15.74 -17.71
C THR A 80 8.86 -14.37 -17.56
N TYR A 81 7.84 -14.28 -16.68
CA TYR A 81 7.17 -13.03 -16.37
C TYR A 81 8.15 -11.94 -15.90
N LYS A 82 8.94 -12.23 -14.85
CA LYS A 82 9.92 -11.28 -14.29
C LYS A 82 11.04 -10.97 -15.28
N GLY A 83 11.48 -11.95 -16.05
CA GLY A 83 12.48 -11.74 -17.11
C GLY A 83 12.00 -10.78 -18.19
N ARG A 84 10.75 -10.87 -18.64
CA ARG A 84 10.19 -9.91 -19.62
C ARG A 84 10.20 -8.49 -19.09
N ILE A 85 9.76 -8.27 -17.84
CA ILE A 85 9.76 -6.96 -17.19
C ILE A 85 11.18 -6.39 -17.11
N VAL A 86 12.12 -7.13 -16.55
CA VAL A 86 13.52 -6.71 -16.42
C VAL A 86 14.15 -6.38 -17.79
N HIS A 87 13.95 -7.23 -18.78
CA HIS A 87 14.45 -6.95 -20.15
C HIS A 87 13.83 -5.70 -20.75
N ARG A 88 12.54 -5.45 -20.51
CA ARG A 88 11.84 -4.28 -21.02
C ARG A 88 12.37 -2.99 -20.40
N LEU A 89 12.53 -2.98 -19.06
CA LEU A 89 13.09 -1.84 -18.32
C LEU A 89 14.53 -1.53 -18.79
N ILE A 90 15.41 -2.54 -18.84
CA ILE A 90 16.81 -2.37 -19.27
C ILE A 90 16.89 -1.80 -20.69
N ARG A 91 16.11 -2.36 -21.63
CA ARG A 91 16.10 -1.88 -23.02
C ARG A 91 15.55 -0.47 -23.17
N ALA A 92 14.68 -0.05 -22.28
CA ALA A 92 14.14 1.31 -22.25
C ALA A 92 15.03 2.30 -21.49
N GLY A 93 16.12 1.83 -20.86
CA GLY A 93 16.99 2.66 -20.01
C GLY A 93 16.28 3.15 -18.73
N ILE A 94 15.34 2.37 -18.20
CA ILE A 94 14.53 2.72 -17.02
C ILE A 94 15.06 1.95 -15.81
N GLY A 95 15.43 2.68 -14.74
CA GLY A 95 15.78 2.10 -13.44
C GLY A 95 14.54 1.68 -12.65
N LEU A 96 14.70 0.73 -11.73
CA LEU A 96 13.66 0.28 -10.80
C LEU A 96 14.18 0.37 -9.37
N PHE A 97 13.45 1.07 -8.53
CA PHE A 97 13.64 1.15 -7.09
C PHE A 97 12.42 0.60 -6.36
N THR A 98 12.64 -0.02 -5.22
CA THR A 98 11.57 -0.55 -4.36
C THR A 98 11.63 0.05 -2.97
N ALA A 99 10.49 0.57 -2.48
CA ALA A 99 10.28 0.96 -1.09
C ALA A 99 9.02 0.24 -0.58
N HIS A 100 9.19 -0.78 0.22
CA HIS A 100 8.16 -1.72 0.65
C HIS A 100 7.98 -1.67 2.17
N THR A 101 8.37 -2.70 2.92
CA THR A 101 8.16 -2.71 4.38
C THR A 101 8.90 -1.59 5.11
N ASN A 102 9.99 -1.05 4.57
CA ASN A 102 10.64 0.15 5.08
C ASN A 102 9.80 1.42 4.92
N ALA A 103 8.94 1.50 3.88
CA ALA A 103 7.97 2.57 3.71
C ALA A 103 6.72 2.36 4.58
N ASP A 104 6.33 1.09 4.83
CA ASP A 104 5.21 0.75 5.73
C ASP A 104 5.43 1.24 7.15
N VAL A 105 6.66 1.11 7.66
CA VAL A 105 7.00 1.48 9.04
C VAL A 105 7.43 2.94 9.20
N ALA A 106 7.60 3.68 8.12
CA ALA A 106 8.03 5.08 8.14
C ALA A 106 7.02 6.02 8.82
N ASP A 107 7.49 7.23 9.19
CA ASP A 107 6.67 8.32 9.73
C ASP A 107 6.96 9.63 8.95
N PRO A 108 6.00 10.10 8.11
CA PRO A 108 4.83 9.39 7.62
C PRO A 108 5.18 8.26 6.66
N GLY A 109 4.33 7.20 6.59
CA GLY A 109 4.49 6.04 5.73
C GLY A 109 3.20 5.67 5.00
N VAL A 110 3.14 4.43 4.48
CA VAL A 110 2.00 3.92 3.70
C VAL A 110 0.69 4.00 4.48
N SER A 111 0.68 3.54 5.72
CA SER A 111 -0.53 3.55 6.56
C SER A 111 -0.93 4.95 7.05
N ASP A 112 -0.01 5.95 7.05
CA ASP A 112 -0.36 7.34 7.31
C ASP A 112 -1.19 7.93 6.16
N ALA A 113 -0.80 7.63 4.92
CA ALA A 113 -1.56 8.06 3.75
C ALA A 113 -2.95 7.42 3.73
N LEU A 114 -3.07 6.14 4.10
CA LEU A 114 -4.35 5.45 4.24
C LEU A 114 -5.21 6.07 5.35
N ALA A 115 -4.64 6.35 6.53
CA ALA A 115 -5.33 7.02 7.63
C ALA A 115 -5.85 8.40 7.23
N ALA A 116 -5.05 9.17 6.50
CA ALA A 116 -5.44 10.49 5.99
C ALA A 116 -6.62 10.42 5.01
N ARG A 117 -6.72 9.36 4.18
CA ARG A 117 -7.88 9.14 3.29
C ARG A 117 -9.19 8.96 4.06
N LEU A 118 -9.15 8.37 5.25
CA LEU A 118 -10.31 8.23 6.13
C LEU A 118 -10.55 9.49 7.00
N GLY A 119 -9.68 10.49 6.95
CA GLY A 119 -9.74 11.68 7.77
C GLY A 119 -9.42 11.43 9.24
N LEU A 120 -8.63 10.42 9.55
CA LEU A 120 -8.24 10.10 10.93
C LEU A 120 -7.31 11.17 11.50
N HIS A 121 -7.51 11.51 12.75
CA HIS A 121 -6.66 12.42 13.54
C HIS A 121 -6.09 11.70 14.78
N ASP A 122 -5.13 12.33 15.47
CA ASP A 122 -4.41 11.75 16.63
C ASP A 122 -3.78 10.38 16.30
N VAL A 123 -3.18 10.31 15.11
CA VAL A 123 -2.69 9.07 14.52
C VAL A 123 -1.38 8.63 15.18
N ARG A 124 -1.28 7.34 15.51
CA ARG A 124 -0.10 6.67 16.02
C ARG A 124 0.01 5.24 15.49
N PRO A 125 1.19 4.61 15.50
CA PRO A 125 1.31 3.21 15.08
C PRO A 125 0.47 2.24 15.92
N ILE A 126 -0.09 1.19 15.30
CA ILE A 126 -0.72 0.06 16.03
C ILE A 126 0.35 -0.81 16.67
N ARG A 127 1.52 -0.95 16.00
CA ARG A 127 2.70 -1.66 16.50
C ARG A 127 3.92 -0.76 16.35
N PRO A 128 4.27 0.03 17.40
CA PRO A 128 5.43 0.91 17.37
C PRO A 128 6.75 0.17 17.19
N SER A 129 7.70 0.77 16.49
CA SER A 129 9.09 0.31 16.42
C SER A 129 9.81 0.54 17.74
N LEU A 130 10.75 -0.34 18.08
CA LEU A 130 11.44 -0.30 19.37
C LEU A 130 12.39 0.90 19.52
N ASP A 131 12.97 1.35 18.42
CA ASP A 131 13.97 2.42 18.36
C ASP A 131 13.35 3.83 18.19
N ASP A 132 12.19 3.93 17.57
CA ASP A 132 11.42 5.18 17.45
C ASP A 132 9.91 4.88 17.46
N PRO A 133 9.19 5.21 18.54
CA PRO A 133 7.77 4.89 18.68
C PRO A 133 6.84 5.67 17.74
N ARG A 134 7.34 6.68 17.03
CA ARG A 134 6.56 7.39 15.99
C ARG A 134 6.46 6.53 14.73
N ARG A 135 7.49 5.69 14.47
CA ARG A 135 7.51 4.71 13.39
C ARG A 135 6.87 3.40 13.83
N GLY A 136 6.43 2.60 12.88
CA GLY A 136 5.88 1.26 13.14
C GLY A 136 4.80 0.87 12.16
N THR A 137 4.33 -0.37 12.30
CA THR A 137 3.35 -0.96 11.40
C THR A 137 1.94 -0.43 11.68
N GLY A 138 1.21 -0.17 10.61
CA GLY A 138 -0.18 0.31 10.66
C GLY A 138 -0.33 1.63 11.39
N ARG A 139 -1.55 2.14 11.43
CA ARG A 139 -1.89 3.34 12.20
C ARG A 139 -3.22 3.14 12.92
N VAL A 140 -3.40 3.78 14.07
CA VAL A 140 -4.69 3.93 14.74
C VAL A 140 -4.92 5.40 15.04
N GLY A 141 -6.15 5.86 14.79
CA GLY A 141 -6.55 7.26 15.00
C GLY A 141 -8.04 7.35 15.22
N LYS A 142 -8.53 8.58 15.41
CA LYS A 142 -9.94 8.86 15.63
C LYS A 142 -10.61 9.43 14.40
N LEU A 143 -11.86 9.05 14.17
CA LEU A 143 -12.72 9.71 13.19
C LEU A 143 -13.11 11.12 13.70
N PRO A 144 -13.36 12.08 12.79
CA PRO A 144 -13.84 13.42 13.16
C PRO A 144 -15.15 13.40 13.98
N SER A 145 -15.96 12.38 13.78
CA SER A 145 -17.16 12.08 14.57
C SER A 145 -17.46 10.58 14.50
N PRO A 146 -18.07 10.01 15.56
CA PRO A 146 -18.48 8.61 15.54
C PRO A 146 -19.47 8.32 14.41
N VAL A 147 -19.33 7.14 13.79
CA VAL A 147 -20.21 6.66 12.72
C VAL A 147 -20.63 5.22 13.00
N SER A 148 -21.67 4.70 12.32
CA SER A 148 -21.96 3.26 12.36
C SER A 148 -20.95 2.46 11.54
N ALA A 149 -20.80 1.16 11.83
CA ALA A 149 -19.93 0.27 11.07
C ALA A 149 -20.32 0.24 9.57
N ALA A 150 -21.61 0.22 9.25
CA ALA A 150 -22.08 0.32 7.87
C ALA A 150 -21.64 1.62 7.19
N ALA A 151 -21.78 2.76 7.88
CA ALA A 151 -21.34 4.06 7.36
C ALA A 151 -19.81 4.14 7.19
N LEU A 152 -19.04 3.47 8.05
CA LEU A 152 -17.58 3.38 7.89
C LEU A 152 -17.18 2.56 6.64
N VAL A 153 -17.86 1.45 6.35
CA VAL A 153 -17.64 0.66 5.12
C VAL A 153 -17.88 1.53 3.89
N GLU A 154 -18.98 2.28 3.85
CA GLU A 154 -19.27 3.20 2.75
C GLU A 154 -18.28 4.37 2.66
N LEU A 155 -17.84 4.91 3.82
CA LEU A 155 -16.82 5.95 3.86
C LEU A 155 -15.51 5.44 3.26
N ALA A 156 -15.04 4.26 3.68
CA ALA A 156 -13.84 3.63 3.16
C ALA A 156 -13.94 3.37 1.65
N ALA A 157 -15.08 2.84 1.18
CA ALA A 157 -15.31 2.58 -0.25
C ALA A 157 -15.28 3.85 -1.11
N ARG A 158 -15.69 5.01 -0.56
CA ARG A 158 -15.62 6.31 -1.25
C ARG A 158 -14.24 6.97 -1.15
N ALA A 159 -13.51 6.74 -0.07
CA ALA A 159 -12.22 7.36 0.19
C ALA A 159 -11.06 6.70 -0.55
N LEU A 160 -11.18 5.40 -0.81
CA LEU A 160 -10.17 4.60 -1.52
C LEU A 160 -10.36 4.67 -3.05
N PRO A 161 -9.29 4.44 -3.83
CA PRO A 161 -9.41 4.25 -5.26
C PRO A 161 -10.41 3.13 -5.59
N PRO A 162 -11.25 3.30 -6.61
CA PRO A 162 -12.24 2.31 -6.98
C PRO A 162 -11.60 1.04 -7.54
N THR A 163 -12.05 -0.12 -7.08
CA THR A 163 -11.65 -1.45 -7.57
C THR A 163 -12.86 -2.35 -7.70
N ALA A 164 -12.73 -3.45 -8.45
CA ALA A 164 -13.82 -4.43 -8.55
C ALA A 164 -14.14 -5.10 -7.19
N TRP A 165 -13.15 -5.17 -6.28
CA TRP A 165 -13.32 -5.75 -4.95
C TRP A 165 -14.19 -4.87 -4.03
N GLY A 166 -13.99 -3.54 -4.07
CA GLY A 166 -14.61 -2.59 -3.15
C GLY A 166 -14.13 -2.78 -1.71
N VAL A 167 -15.04 -2.58 -0.75
CA VAL A 167 -14.80 -2.77 0.68
C VAL A 167 -15.92 -3.61 1.28
N ARG A 168 -15.59 -4.66 2.01
CA ARG A 168 -16.53 -5.47 2.79
C ARG A 168 -16.22 -5.38 4.27
N GLY A 169 -17.24 -5.51 5.12
CA GLY A 169 -17.11 -5.42 6.58
C GLY A 169 -17.70 -6.61 7.31
N THR A 170 -17.33 -6.77 8.59
CA THR A 170 -17.86 -7.76 9.52
C THR A 170 -18.72 -7.12 10.60
N GLY A 171 -19.49 -7.93 11.33
CA GLY A 171 -20.14 -7.55 12.58
C GLY A 171 -21.48 -6.83 12.41
N ASP A 172 -21.90 -6.15 13.48
CA ASP A 172 -23.16 -5.41 13.56
C ASP A 172 -23.05 -4.08 12.80
N ALA A 173 -23.94 -3.87 11.85
CA ALA A 173 -23.99 -2.65 11.01
C ALA A 173 -24.17 -1.36 11.81
N ASP A 174 -24.87 -1.43 12.94
CA ASP A 174 -25.19 -0.28 13.80
C ASP A 174 -24.14 -0.04 14.90
N ARG A 175 -23.15 -0.90 15.04
CA ARG A 175 -22.05 -0.69 16.01
C ARG A 175 -21.40 0.66 15.80
N VAL A 176 -21.29 1.44 16.87
CA VAL A 176 -20.66 2.76 16.85
C VAL A 176 -19.15 2.62 16.79
N ILE A 177 -18.53 3.33 15.85
CA ILE A 177 -17.07 3.35 15.60
C ILE A 177 -16.57 4.78 15.80
N GLU A 178 -15.60 4.95 16.67
CA GLU A 178 -14.89 6.22 16.93
C GLU A 178 -13.41 6.09 16.56
N THR A 179 -12.78 4.97 16.95
CA THR A 179 -11.36 4.71 16.79
C THR A 179 -11.13 3.67 15.71
N VAL A 180 -10.37 4.03 14.67
CA VAL A 180 -10.10 3.15 13.52
C VAL A 180 -8.62 2.85 13.42
N ALA A 181 -8.28 1.58 13.34
CA ALA A 181 -6.96 1.11 12.92
C ALA A 181 -6.93 0.89 11.41
N VAL A 182 -5.78 1.15 10.78
CA VAL A 182 -5.56 0.90 9.35
C VAL A 182 -4.18 0.27 9.14
N CYS A 183 -4.07 -0.62 8.15
CA CYS A 183 -2.81 -1.14 7.65
C CYS A 183 -2.91 -1.28 6.13
N GLY A 184 -2.02 -0.62 5.38
CA GLY A 184 -1.91 -0.83 3.94
C GLY A 184 -1.48 -2.27 3.66
N GLY A 185 -2.00 -2.86 2.56
CA GLY A 185 -1.71 -4.22 2.17
C GLY A 185 -2.23 -5.29 3.12
N ALA A 186 -1.52 -6.42 3.22
CA ALA A 186 -1.91 -7.61 3.98
C ALA A 186 -1.73 -7.44 5.49
N GLY A 187 -2.78 -7.00 6.19
CA GLY A 187 -2.76 -6.73 7.63
C GLY A 187 -3.24 -7.86 8.52
N ASP A 188 -3.52 -9.03 7.99
CA ASP A 188 -3.95 -10.22 8.74
C ASP A 188 -3.06 -10.58 9.96
N PRO A 189 -1.72 -10.44 9.92
CA PRO A 189 -0.86 -10.68 11.08
C PRO A 189 -1.02 -9.67 12.24
N TYR A 190 -1.66 -8.53 12.01
CA TYR A 190 -1.75 -7.41 12.97
C TYR A 190 -3.13 -7.26 13.62
N LEU A 191 -4.04 -8.24 13.46
CA LEU A 191 -5.38 -8.25 14.07
C LEU A 191 -5.31 -8.02 15.58
N ALA A 192 -4.46 -8.78 16.29
CA ALA A 192 -4.26 -8.63 17.72
C ALA A 192 -3.62 -7.28 18.12
N ASP A 193 -2.80 -6.70 17.26
CA ASP A 193 -2.21 -5.37 17.49
C ASP A 193 -3.27 -4.27 17.41
N ALA A 194 -4.19 -4.35 16.43
CA ALA A 194 -5.32 -3.43 16.31
C ALA A 194 -6.23 -3.49 17.56
N THR A 195 -6.51 -4.70 18.07
CA THR A 195 -7.26 -4.88 19.34
C THR A 195 -6.53 -4.23 20.51
N ARG A 196 -5.24 -4.49 20.67
CA ARG A 196 -4.43 -3.91 21.77
C ARG A 196 -4.31 -2.38 21.67
N ALA A 197 -4.35 -1.84 20.46
CA ALA A 197 -4.34 -0.41 20.23
C ALA A 197 -5.67 0.29 20.61
N GLY A 198 -6.72 -0.49 20.91
CA GLY A 198 -8.05 0.01 21.31
C GLY A 198 -8.91 0.45 20.13
N ALA A 199 -8.72 -0.14 18.95
CA ALA A 199 -9.54 0.15 17.78
C ALA A 199 -10.97 -0.43 17.93
N ASP A 200 -11.98 0.32 17.45
CA ASP A 200 -13.35 -0.19 17.28
C ASP A 200 -13.49 -0.90 15.93
N ALA A 201 -12.71 -0.46 14.92
CA ALA A 201 -12.65 -1.06 13.59
C ALA A 201 -11.21 -1.13 13.08
N TYR A 202 -10.95 -2.08 12.17
CA TYR A 202 -9.66 -2.27 11.52
C TYR A 202 -9.83 -2.46 10.01
N LEU A 203 -9.31 -1.51 9.23
CA LEU A 203 -9.28 -1.56 7.77
C LEU A 203 -7.91 -2.06 7.28
N THR A 204 -7.91 -3.09 6.44
CA THR A 204 -6.73 -3.64 5.79
C THR A 204 -7.13 -4.43 4.54
N ALA A 205 -6.21 -5.24 3.99
CA ALA A 205 -6.47 -6.14 2.87
C ALA A 205 -6.06 -7.58 3.17
N ASP A 206 -6.42 -8.50 2.28
CA ASP A 206 -6.01 -9.92 2.27
C ASP A 206 -6.38 -10.70 3.54
N LEU A 207 -7.50 -10.35 4.16
CA LEU A 207 -7.96 -11.05 5.36
C LEU A 207 -8.38 -12.49 5.05
N ARG A 208 -7.72 -13.45 5.70
CA ARG A 208 -8.04 -14.88 5.58
C ARG A 208 -9.21 -15.26 6.48
N HIS A 209 -9.99 -16.24 6.03
CA HIS A 209 -11.23 -16.65 6.69
C HIS A 209 -11.04 -16.98 8.18
N HIS A 210 -10.16 -17.92 8.51
CA HIS A 210 -10.02 -18.39 9.90
C HIS A 210 -9.53 -17.32 10.86
N PRO A 211 -8.42 -16.58 10.59
CA PRO A 211 -8.00 -15.49 11.47
C PRO A 211 -9.07 -14.41 11.65
N ALA A 212 -9.78 -14.02 10.58
CA ALA A 212 -10.85 -13.04 10.66
C ALA A 212 -12.04 -13.56 11.49
N SER A 213 -12.47 -14.82 11.27
CA SER A 213 -13.57 -15.44 11.97
C SER A 213 -13.29 -15.59 13.48
N GLU A 214 -12.10 -16.06 13.83
CA GLU A 214 -11.66 -16.21 15.23
C GLU A 214 -11.60 -14.84 15.91
N HIS A 215 -11.01 -13.83 15.26
CA HIS A 215 -10.90 -12.47 15.78
C HIS A 215 -12.27 -11.84 16.07
N VAL A 216 -13.25 -12.00 15.17
CA VAL A 216 -14.63 -11.52 15.37
C VAL A 216 -15.30 -12.27 16.50
N SER A 217 -15.10 -13.60 16.59
CA SER A 217 -15.70 -14.45 17.64
C SER A 217 -15.16 -14.11 19.04
N ASP A 218 -13.90 -13.67 19.13
CA ASP A 218 -13.28 -13.21 20.38
C ASP A 218 -13.67 -11.76 20.75
N GLY A 219 -14.59 -11.14 20.03
CA GLY A 219 -15.08 -9.79 20.29
C GLY A 219 -14.12 -8.68 19.87
N GLY A 220 -13.25 -8.93 18.92
CA GLY A 220 -12.32 -7.95 18.34
C GLY A 220 -13.03 -6.79 17.62
N PRO A 221 -12.24 -5.82 17.09
CA PRO A 221 -12.71 -4.76 16.21
C PRO A 221 -13.53 -5.25 15.02
N VAL A 222 -14.44 -4.40 14.52
CA VAL A 222 -15.06 -4.62 13.21
C VAL A 222 -13.95 -4.66 12.15
N LEU A 223 -13.93 -5.70 11.32
CA LEU A 223 -12.96 -5.80 10.23
C LEU A 223 -13.52 -5.21 8.94
N LEU A 224 -12.70 -4.42 8.26
CA LEU A 224 -12.94 -3.96 6.89
C LEU A 224 -11.83 -4.52 6.01
N ASP A 225 -12.22 -5.22 4.94
CA ASP A 225 -11.32 -5.85 3.97
C ASP A 225 -11.48 -5.16 2.62
N ALA A 226 -10.45 -4.44 2.20
CA ALA A 226 -10.41 -3.70 0.94
C ALA A 226 -9.47 -4.37 -0.06
N ALA A 227 -9.44 -3.90 -1.31
CA ALA A 227 -8.45 -4.34 -2.28
C ALA A 227 -7.04 -3.92 -1.83
N HIS A 228 -6.07 -4.82 -1.98
CA HIS A 228 -4.68 -4.60 -1.55
C HIS A 228 -4.11 -3.31 -2.16
N TRP A 229 -4.10 -3.24 -3.50
CA TRP A 229 -3.65 -2.06 -4.24
C TRP A 229 -4.30 -0.76 -3.77
N ALA A 230 -5.61 -0.76 -3.53
CA ALA A 230 -6.34 0.44 -3.13
C ALA A 230 -5.94 0.97 -1.76
N THR A 231 -5.46 0.12 -0.85
CA THR A 231 -5.01 0.52 0.49
C THR A 231 -3.61 1.14 0.48
N GLU A 232 -2.80 0.91 -0.56
CA GLU A 232 -1.42 1.38 -0.68
C GLU A 232 -1.23 2.50 -1.69
N ARG A 233 -2.09 2.54 -2.75
CA ARG A 233 -2.05 3.60 -3.78
C ARG A 233 -2.00 5.03 -3.21
N PRO A 234 -2.70 5.38 -2.11
CA PRO A 234 -2.65 6.72 -1.53
C PRO A 234 -1.25 7.20 -1.13
N TRP A 235 -0.34 6.30 -0.76
CA TRP A 235 1.04 6.63 -0.41
C TRP A 235 1.84 7.17 -1.59
N LEU A 236 1.54 6.74 -2.82
CA LEU A 236 2.28 7.17 -4.01
C LEU A 236 2.21 8.69 -4.22
N ASP A 237 1.07 9.32 -3.91
CA ASP A 237 0.91 10.78 -4.01
C ASP A 237 1.88 11.50 -3.06
N ALA A 238 2.01 10.98 -1.83
CA ALA A 238 2.88 11.57 -0.81
C ALA A 238 4.36 11.46 -1.20
N VAL A 239 4.84 10.26 -1.56
CA VAL A 239 6.25 10.06 -1.93
C VAL A 239 6.61 10.80 -3.22
N ALA A 240 5.70 10.87 -4.20
CA ALA A 240 5.90 11.64 -5.42
C ALA A 240 6.04 13.14 -5.15
N ALA A 241 5.22 13.68 -4.24
CA ALA A 241 5.31 15.09 -3.82
C ALA A 241 6.62 15.37 -3.06
N GLU A 242 7.08 14.46 -2.19
CA GLU A 242 8.37 14.58 -1.49
C GLU A 242 9.54 14.63 -2.48
N VAL A 243 9.56 13.74 -3.48
CA VAL A 243 10.60 13.71 -4.51
C VAL A 243 10.58 14.98 -5.36
N ALA A 244 9.40 15.45 -5.79
CA ALA A 244 9.25 16.68 -6.57
C ALA A 244 9.67 17.92 -5.79
N ALA A 245 9.49 17.94 -4.48
CA ALA A 245 9.91 19.05 -3.63
C ALA A 245 11.44 19.08 -3.42
N ALA A 246 12.08 17.90 -3.41
CA ALA A 246 13.51 17.78 -3.11
C ALA A 246 14.41 17.87 -4.36
N LEU A 247 13.93 17.40 -5.52
CA LEU A 247 14.71 17.26 -6.76
C LEU A 247 13.99 17.89 -7.95
N PRO A 248 14.71 18.50 -8.89
CA PRO A 248 14.14 19.10 -10.09
C PRO A 248 13.79 18.04 -11.15
N VAL A 249 12.92 17.11 -10.80
CA VAL A 249 12.40 16.05 -11.66
C VAL A 249 10.89 16.14 -11.78
N ARG A 250 10.34 15.70 -12.90
CA ARG A 250 8.91 15.50 -13.05
C ARG A 250 8.52 14.19 -12.38
N THR A 251 7.53 14.23 -11.52
CA THR A 251 6.93 13.04 -10.91
C THR A 251 5.60 12.72 -11.57
N VAL A 252 5.35 11.45 -11.84
CA VAL A 252 4.09 10.91 -12.35
C VAL A 252 3.66 9.80 -11.40
N VAL A 253 2.40 9.79 -11.03
CA VAL A 253 1.81 8.74 -10.20
C VAL A 253 0.87 7.93 -11.06
N SER A 254 1.03 6.61 -11.06
CA SER A 254 0.15 5.70 -11.78
C SER A 254 -1.20 5.59 -11.10
N ASP A 255 -2.27 5.66 -11.92
CA ASP A 255 -3.64 5.35 -11.53
C ASP A 255 -4.10 3.99 -12.11
N LEU A 256 -3.19 3.23 -12.70
CA LEU A 256 -3.52 1.89 -13.19
C LEU A 256 -3.85 0.98 -12.01
N ASP A 257 -5.08 0.48 -12.00
CA ASP A 257 -5.50 -0.56 -11.06
C ASP A 257 -4.77 -1.85 -11.42
N THR A 258 -3.83 -2.24 -10.56
CA THR A 258 -3.02 -3.47 -10.69
C THR A 258 -3.52 -4.58 -9.78
N ASP A 259 -4.65 -4.37 -9.08
CA ASP A 259 -5.29 -5.42 -8.30
C ASP A 259 -5.68 -6.60 -9.23
N PRO A 260 -5.36 -7.85 -8.89
CA PRO A 260 -5.65 -8.98 -9.76
C PRO A 260 -7.14 -9.32 -9.85
N TRP A 261 -7.98 -8.79 -8.96
CA TRP A 261 -9.41 -9.07 -8.89
C TRP A 261 -10.20 -8.05 -9.71
N THR A 262 -10.44 -8.36 -10.97
CA THR A 262 -11.08 -7.44 -11.94
C THR A 262 -12.56 -7.69 -12.16
N LEU A 263 -13.12 -8.77 -11.59
CA LEU A 263 -14.52 -9.15 -11.73
C LEU A 263 -15.16 -9.34 -10.36
N HIS A 264 -16.35 -8.78 -10.15
CA HIS A 264 -17.14 -8.98 -8.93
C HIS A 264 -18.61 -9.19 -9.28
N ALA A 265 -19.25 -10.13 -8.59
CA ALA A 265 -20.69 -10.32 -8.63
C ALA A 265 -21.22 -10.49 -7.20
N SER A 266 -22.12 -9.61 -6.79
CA SER A 266 -22.83 -9.79 -5.52
C SER A 266 -23.79 -10.99 -5.64
N SER A 267 -23.74 -11.93 -4.67
CA SER A 267 -24.80 -12.91 -4.57
C SER A 267 -26.11 -12.17 -4.23
N THR A 268 -27.13 -12.32 -5.07
CA THR A 268 -28.49 -11.92 -4.70
C THR A 268 -28.91 -12.83 -3.53
N LEU A 269 -28.93 -12.28 -2.31
CA LEU A 269 -29.77 -12.88 -1.26
C LEU A 269 -31.18 -12.83 -1.85
N GLY A 270 -31.73 -14.00 -2.21
CA GLY A 270 -33.10 -14.09 -2.66
C GLY A 270 -33.97 -13.35 -1.66
N ALA A 271 -34.88 -12.52 -2.17
CA ALA A 271 -35.94 -11.89 -1.36
C ALA A 271 -36.90 -12.97 -0.86
N SER A 272 -36.46 -13.83 0.02
CA SER A 272 -37.24 -14.73 0.85
C SER A 272 -36.91 -14.40 2.29
N GLY A 273 -37.33 -13.17 2.66
CA GLY A 273 -37.53 -12.81 4.03
C GLY A 273 -38.62 -13.70 4.62
N GLU A 274 -38.79 -13.72 5.82
CA GLU A 274 -39.66 -14.51 6.72
C GLU A 274 -38.99 -15.81 7.17
N ARG A 275 -38.17 -15.65 8.20
CA ARG A 275 -38.12 -16.63 9.30
C ARG A 275 -38.09 -15.89 10.64
#